data_fde1f5486582017c28986029b85ca2e3
#
_entry.id   fde1f5486582017c28986029b85ca2e3
#
_cell.length_a   1.000
_cell.length_b   1.000
_cell.length_c   1.000
_cell.angle_alpha   90.00
_cell.angle_beta   90.00
_cell.angle_gamma   90.00
#
_symmetry.space_group_name_H-M   'P 1'
#
loop_
_entity.id
_entity.type
_entity.pdbx_description
1 polymer ?
#
loop_
_entity_poly.entity_id
_entity_poly.type
_entity_poly.pdbx_seq_one_letter_code
_entity_poly.pdbx_strand_id
1 'polypeptide(L)'
;MNLLASDFDNTLWFQDHMNKKDVEAIQSFQKKGHLFGVCTGRSLSGILRPSKPYGIEYDFYILLSGGLILNKDFQPILESQIPISLVKDIYELTEKQNITLVYNDVTYHLNSKFDDFIFDHEIHSFDEFPYPYVQAFSFHYQENEIDMAQIMTQKILNQYGEQIEAYQNNQHIDLAMKGCSKGHGIKIIQDYFQLSIDNIYGIGDNYNDLPMLDVIKHSYTFDYAPKEVKNHAQKVVLSLAQCIFDIEK
;
A
#
# COMPACT_ATOMS: atom_id res chain seq x y z
N MET A 1 -12.60 5.31 -21.34
CA MET A 1 -12.41 4.39 -20.19
C MET A 1 -11.46 5.08 -19.25
N ASN A 2 -11.87 5.34 -18.01
CA ASN A 2 -11.05 5.94 -16.96
C ASN A 2 -10.62 4.87 -15.96
N LEU A 3 -9.51 5.09 -15.28
CA LEU A 3 -8.99 4.23 -14.21
C LEU A 3 -8.88 5.06 -12.94
N LEU A 4 -9.42 4.56 -11.83
CA LEU A 4 -9.25 5.13 -10.50
C LEU A 4 -8.46 4.16 -9.62
N ALA A 5 -7.31 4.60 -9.15
CA ALA A 5 -6.52 3.94 -8.11
C ALA A 5 -6.83 4.58 -6.76
N SER A 6 -7.22 3.77 -5.79
CA SER A 6 -7.56 4.22 -4.43
C SER A 6 -6.58 3.63 -3.43
N ASP A 7 -6.07 4.45 -2.53
CA ASP A 7 -5.55 3.93 -1.28
C ASP A 7 -6.67 3.20 -0.51
N PHE A 8 -6.29 2.42 0.50
CA PHE A 8 -7.23 1.58 1.23
C PHE A 8 -7.54 2.13 2.62
N ASP A 9 -6.54 2.27 3.46
CA ASP A 9 -6.70 2.66 4.87
C ASP A 9 -7.01 4.15 5.01
N ASN A 10 -8.09 4.49 5.74
CA ASN A 10 -8.61 5.86 5.85
C ASN A 10 -9.02 6.51 4.51
N THR A 11 -9.07 5.74 3.43
CA THR A 11 -9.52 6.18 2.10
C THR A 11 -10.77 5.43 1.67
N LEU A 12 -10.72 4.11 1.61
CA LEU A 12 -11.84 3.21 1.34
C LEU A 12 -12.33 2.50 2.61
N TRP A 13 -11.41 2.19 3.52
CA TRP A 13 -11.63 1.46 4.76
C TRP A 13 -11.45 2.38 5.98
N PHE A 14 -12.53 2.63 6.71
CA PHE A 14 -12.56 3.50 7.89
C PHE A 14 -13.10 2.73 9.09
N GLN A 15 -12.38 2.72 10.21
CA GLN A 15 -12.88 2.18 11.47
C GLN A 15 -13.66 0.86 11.29
N ASP A 16 -13.02 -0.10 10.59
CA ASP A 16 -13.54 -1.44 10.31
C ASP A 16 -14.79 -1.52 9.41
N HIS A 17 -15.04 -0.49 8.59
CA HIS A 17 -16.10 -0.53 7.58
C HIS A 17 -15.80 0.30 6.34
N MET A 18 -16.53 0.04 5.24
CA MET A 18 -16.57 0.87 4.05
C MET A 18 -17.88 1.67 4.02
N ASN A 19 -17.81 2.91 3.57
CA ASN A 19 -19.00 3.73 3.42
C ASN A 19 -19.87 3.18 2.28
N LYS A 20 -21.17 2.97 2.54
CA LYS A 20 -22.11 2.43 1.56
C LYS A 20 -22.19 3.25 0.27
N LYS A 21 -22.13 4.59 0.37
CA LYS A 21 -22.18 5.48 -0.81
C LYS A 21 -20.92 5.33 -1.67
N ASP A 22 -19.77 5.12 -1.05
CA ASP A 22 -18.52 4.92 -1.78
C ASP A 22 -18.55 3.57 -2.52
N VAL A 23 -19.04 2.50 -1.86
CA VAL A 23 -19.24 1.19 -2.48
C VAL A 23 -20.19 1.26 -3.69
N GLU A 24 -21.35 1.92 -3.53
CA GLU A 24 -22.32 2.11 -4.60
C GLU A 24 -21.76 2.91 -5.78
N ALA A 25 -20.95 3.95 -5.49
CA ALA A 25 -20.29 4.76 -6.51
C ALA A 25 -19.23 3.94 -7.28
N ILE A 26 -18.40 3.13 -6.60
CA ILE A 26 -17.43 2.24 -7.23
C ILE A 26 -18.13 1.25 -8.17
N GLN A 27 -19.16 0.57 -7.69
CA GLN A 27 -19.91 -0.40 -8.49
C GLN A 27 -20.58 0.26 -9.70
N SER A 28 -21.09 1.49 -9.57
CA SER A 28 -21.64 2.26 -10.68
C SER A 28 -20.57 2.63 -11.71
N PHE A 29 -19.39 3.07 -11.24
CA PHE A 29 -18.25 3.44 -12.06
C PHE A 29 -17.77 2.25 -12.91
N GLN A 30 -17.62 1.08 -12.30
CA GLN A 30 -17.24 -0.16 -13.00
C GLN A 30 -18.31 -0.62 -14.01
N LYS A 31 -19.60 -0.53 -13.67
CA LYS A 31 -20.70 -0.85 -14.61
C LYS A 31 -20.72 0.03 -15.87
N LYS A 32 -20.14 1.21 -15.81
CA LYS A 32 -19.96 2.12 -16.96
C LYS A 32 -18.70 1.79 -17.80
N GLY A 33 -17.98 0.73 -17.45
CA GLY A 33 -16.77 0.28 -18.16
C GLY A 33 -15.50 1.02 -17.75
N HIS A 34 -15.48 1.63 -16.55
CA HIS A 34 -14.29 2.19 -15.96
C HIS A 34 -13.60 1.16 -15.07
N LEU A 35 -12.31 1.37 -14.77
CA LEU A 35 -11.48 0.47 -13.95
C LEU A 35 -11.29 1.06 -12.55
N PHE A 36 -11.45 0.22 -11.54
CA PHE A 36 -11.19 0.56 -10.14
C PHE A 36 -10.22 -0.43 -9.51
N GLY A 37 -9.16 0.06 -8.91
CA GLY A 37 -8.18 -0.78 -8.22
C GLY A 37 -7.65 -0.17 -6.94
N VAL A 38 -7.01 -1.00 -6.13
CA VAL A 38 -6.45 -0.62 -4.84
C VAL A 38 -4.93 -0.42 -4.92
N CYS A 39 -4.41 0.55 -4.15
CA CYS A 39 -3.00 0.89 -4.07
C CYS A 39 -2.57 1.08 -2.61
N THR A 40 -1.97 0.04 -1.99
CA THR A 40 -1.80 -0.05 -0.53
C THR A 40 -0.50 -0.71 -0.09
N GLY A 41 -0.10 -0.51 1.18
CA GLY A 41 0.94 -1.30 1.83
C GLY A 41 0.49 -2.71 2.24
N ARG A 42 -0.81 -2.99 2.26
CA ARG A 42 -1.34 -4.29 2.68
C ARG A 42 -1.02 -5.41 1.68
N SER A 43 -1.07 -6.66 2.17
CA SER A 43 -1.06 -7.88 1.35
C SER A 43 -2.43 -8.12 0.71
N LEU A 44 -2.53 -9.11 -0.20
CA LEU A 44 -3.78 -9.45 -0.90
C LEU A 44 -4.88 -9.86 0.08
N SER A 45 -4.60 -10.77 1.01
CA SER A 45 -5.57 -11.21 2.03
C SER A 45 -6.00 -10.05 2.94
N GLY A 46 -5.09 -9.10 3.22
CA GLY A 46 -5.36 -7.87 3.96
C GLY A 46 -6.36 -6.94 3.27
N ILE A 47 -6.58 -7.11 1.96
CA ILE A 47 -7.59 -6.40 1.17
C ILE A 47 -8.83 -7.23 0.94
N LEU A 48 -8.69 -8.48 0.53
CA LEU A 48 -9.84 -9.31 0.17
C LEU A 48 -10.75 -9.63 1.35
N ARG A 49 -10.18 -9.91 2.54
CA ARG A 49 -10.96 -10.23 3.74
C ARG A 49 -11.92 -9.09 4.13
N PRO A 50 -11.47 -7.83 4.32
CA PRO A 50 -12.36 -6.72 4.67
C PRO A 50 -13.29 -6.31 3.51
N SER A 51 -12.88 -6.46 2.24
CA SER A 51 -13.69 -6.07 1.08
C SER A 51 -14.83 -7.04 0.77
N LYS A 52 -14.70 -8.31 1.17
CA LYS A 52 -15.65 -9.39 0.84
C LYS A 52 -17.12 -9.07 1.20
N PRO A 53 -17.45 -8.49 2.37
CA PRO A 53 -18.84 -8.17 2.72
C PRO A 53 -19.48 -7.12 1.82
N TYR A 54 -18.67 -6.30 1.12
CA TYR A 54 -19.13 -5.18 0.31
C TYR A 54 -19.26 -5.52 -1.17
N GLY A 55 -18.77 -6.68 -1.61
CA GLY A 55 -18.87 -7.12 -3.00
C GLY A 55 -18.14 -6.22 -3.99
N ILE A 56 -17.02 -5.61 -3.58
CA ILE A 56 -16.14 -4.85 -4.47
C ILE A 56 -15.23 -5.83 -5.17
N GLU A 57 -15.20 -5.77 -6.50
CA GLU A 57 -14.23 -6.45 -7.35
C GLU A 57 -13.23 -5.43 -7.85
N TYR A 58 -11.94 -5.68 -7.62
CA TYR A 58 -10.87 -4.80 -8.08
C TYR A 58 -10.36 -5.26 -9.45
N ASP A 59 -10.17 -4.33 -10.37
CA ASP A 59 -9.62 -4.62 -11.70
C ASP A 59 -8.10 -4.82 -11.67
N PHE A 60 -7.43 -4.29 -10.65
CA PHE A 60 -6.01 -4.45 -10.38
C PHE A 60 -5.69 -4.20 -8.89
N TYR A 61 -4.52 -4.67 -8.48
CA TYR A 61 -4.02 -4.52 -7.12
C TYR A 61 -2.56 -4.04 -7.17
N ILE A 62 -2.25 -2.92 -6.52
CA ILE A 62 -0.91 -2.47 -6.20
C ILE A 62 -0.75 -2.67 -4.70
N LEU A 63 -0.03 -3.72 -4.31
CA LEU A 63 0.10 -4.22 -2.94
C LEU A 63 1.53 -4.03 -2.43
N LEU A 64 1.72 -4.15 -1.11
CA LEU A 64 3.03 -4.11 -0.47
C LEU A 64 3.83 -2.87 -0.91
N SER A 65 3.15 -1.70 -0.93
CA SER A 65 3.74 -0.42 -1.37
C SER A 65 4.36 -0.47 -2.77
N GLY A 66 3.78 -1.27 -3.68
CA GLY A 66 4.25 -1.48 -5.05
C GLY A 66 5.20 -2.68 -5.23
N GLY A 67 5.45 -3.46 -4.17
CA GLY A 67 6.27 -4.67 -4.23
C GLY A 67 5.58 -5.86 -4.90
N LEU A 68 4.25 -5.85 -4.97
CA LEU A 68 3.45 -6.85 -5.65
C LEU A 68 2.32 -6.15 -6.44
N ILE A 69 2.24 -6.40 -7.75
CA ILE A 69 1.19 -5.86 -8.60
C ILE A 69 0.49 -7.02 -9.29
N LEU A 70 -0.84 -7.10 -9.10
CA LEU A 70 -1.66 -8.19 -9.65
C LEU A 70 -2.74 -7.63 -10.58
N ASN A 71 -3.13 -8.42 -11.58
CA ASN A 71 -4.36 -8.19 -12.33
C ASN A 71 -5.59 -8.69 -11.54
N LYS A 72 -6.79 -8.51 -12.10
CA LYS A 72 -8.06 -8.94 -11.51
C LYS A 72 -8.15 -10.45 -11.22
N ASP A 73 -7.40 -11.26 -11.96
CA ASP A 73 -7.37 -12.73 -11.86
C ASP A 73 -6.25 -13.20 -10.91
N PHE A 74 -5.69 -12.26 -10.13
CA PHE A 74 -4.58 -12.46 -9.16
C PHE A 74 -3.28 -12.96 -9.81
N GLN A 75 -3.10 -12.75 -11.12
CA GLN A 75 -1.84 -13.08 -11.78
C GLN A 75 -0.85 -11.92 -11.60
N PRO A 76 0.40 -12.21 -11.25
CA PRO A 76 1.40 -11.16 -11.03
C PRO A 76 1.77 -10.47 -12.35
N ILE A 77 1.70 -9.14 -12.33
CA ILE A 77 2.26 -8.25 -13.35
C ILE A 77 3.69 -7.87 -12.95
N LEU A 78 3.92 -7.66 -11.65
CA LEU A 78 5.22 -7.44 -11.04
C LEU A 78 5.27 -8.11 -9.67
N GLU A 79 6.42 -8.70 -9.35
CA GLU A 79 6.73 -9.26 -8.03
C GLU A 79 8.15 -8.89 -7.65
N SER A 80 8.32 -8.20 -6.53
CA SER A 80 9.64 -7.88 -5.98
C SER A 80 10.21 -9.05 -5.19
N GLN A 81 11.55 -9.12 -5.12
CA GLN A 81 12.27 -10.16 -4.41
C GLN A 81 13.41 -9.54 -3.59
N ILE A 82 13.16 -9.30 -2.32
CA ILE A 82 14.15 -8.76 -1.38
C ILE A 82 14.91 -9.94 -0.77
N PRO A 83 16.23 -10.07 -0.98
CA PRO A 83 17.00 -11.17 -0.42
C PRO A 83 16.93 -11.22 1.11
N ILE A 84 16.73 -12.39 1.69
CA ILE A 84 16.63 -12.55 3.14
C ILE A 84 17.90 -12.11 3.87
N SER A 85 19.07 -12.14 3.21
CA SER A 85 20.32 -11.60 3.76
C SER A 85 20.23 -10.09 4.01
N LEU A 86 19.65 -9.33 3.07
CA LEU A 86 19.45 -7.89 3.22
C LEU A 86 18.44 -7.59 4.34
N VAL A 87 17.39 -8.40 4.47
CA VAL A 87 16.43 -8.28 5.58
C VAL A 87 17.11 -8.48 6.92
N LYS A 88 17.98 -9.51 7.04
CA LYS A 88 18.76 -9.78 8.26
C LYS A 88 19.68 -8.60 8.63
N ASP A 89 20.36 -8.00 7.66
CA ASP A 89 21.24 -6.85 7.88
C ASP A 89 20.47 -5.63 8.40
N ILE A 90 19.29 -5.35 7.82
CA ILE A 90 18.42 -4.26 8.26
C ILE A 90 17.81 -4.56 9.63
N TYR A 91 17.45 -5.81 9.91
CA TYR A 91 16.94 -6.23 11.21
C TYR A 91 17.96 -6.01 12.34
N GLU A 92 19.22 -6.31 12.12
CA GLU A 92 20.30 -5.99 13.09
C GLU A 92 20.45 -4.47 13.28
N LEU A 93 20.32 -3.67 12.22
CA LEU A 93 20.36 -2.21 12.30
C LEU A 93 19.21 -1.63 13.18
N THR A 94 18.04 -2.29 13.19
CA THR A 94 16.87 -1.89 13.99
C THR A 94 16.90 -2.43 15.43
N GLU A 95 18.04 -2.98 15.87
CA GLU A 95 18.18 -3.57 17.19
C GLU A 95 17.16 -4.70 17.46
N LYS A 96 16.86 -5.48 16.40
CA LYS A 96 15.94 -6.62 16.45
C LYS A 96 14.50 -6.24 16.83
N GLN A 97 14.01 -5.17 16.24
CA GLN A 97 12.62 -4.72 16.40
C GLN A 97 11.63 -5.76 15.84
N ASN A 98 10.38 -5.71 16.30
CA ASN A 98 9.31 -6.55 15.74
C ASN A 98 9.24 -6.41 14.23
N ILE A 99 9.28 -7.53 13.54
CA ILE A 99 9.28 -7.58 12.08
C ILE A 99 8.24 -8.56 11.55
N THR A 100 7.52 -8.14 10.52
CA THR A 100 6.67 -9.01 9.69
C THR A 100 7.30 -9.17 8.32
N LEU A 101 7.46 -10.40 7.88
CA LEU A 101 7.91 -10.77 6.53
C LEU A 101 6.70 -11.20 5.72
N VAL A 102 6.62 -10.80 4.45
CA VAL A 102 5.52 -11.19 3.55
C VAL A 102 6.06 -11.97 2.37
N TYR A 103 5.50 -13.16 2.16
CA TYR A 103 5.80 -14.01 1.01
C TYR A 103 4.55 -14.80 0.58
N ASN A 104 4.18 -14.72 -0.70
CA ASN A 104 3.00 -15.40 -1.29
C ASN A 104 1.71 -15.19 -0.49
N ASP A 105 1.43 -13.95 -0.08
CA ASP A 105 0.28 -13.55 0.75
C ASP A 105 0.24 -14.19 2.14
N VAL A 106 1.36 -14.78 2.59
CA VAL A 106 1.55 -15.34 3.92
C VAL A 106 2.45 -14.41 4.73
N THR A 107 2.04 -14.13 5.96
CA THR A 107 2.78 -13.28 6.90
C THR A 107 3.51 -14.13 7.94
N TYR A 108 4.81 -13.86 8.10
CA TYR A 108 5.68 -14.45 9.09
C TYR A 108 6.12 -13.38 10.09
N HIS A 109 5.85 -13.58 11.35
CA HIS A 109 6.19 -12.62 12.39
C HIS A 109 7.33 -13.12 13.27
N LEU A 110 8.35 -12.28 13.46
CA LEU A 110 9.52 -12.57 14.31
C LEU A 110 9.57 -11.57 15.47
N ASN A 111 9.82 -12.05 16.69
CA ASN A 111 9.91 -11.28 17.93
C ASN A 111 8.62 -10.52 18.28
N SER A 112 7.46 -11.19 18.21
CA SER A 112 6.20 -10.60 18.62
C SER A 112 6.27 -10.13 20.07
N LYS A 113 6.22 -8.82 20.27
CA LYS A 113 6.01 -8.16 21.58
C LYS A 113 4.59 -7.62 21.72
N PHE A 114 3.73 -7.85 20.71
CA PHE A 114 2.37 -7.32 20.63
C PHE A 114 1.39 -8.48 20.44
N ASP A 115 0.39 -8.55 21.28
CA ASP A 115 -0.65 -9.60 21.23
C ASP A 115 -1.71 -9.33 20.13
N ASP A 116 -1.73 -8.13 19.53
CA ASP A 116 -2.80 -7.67 18.65
C ASP A 116 -2.53 -7.87 17.15
N PHE A 117 -1.37 -8.41 16.76
CA PHE A 117 -1.08 -8.66 15.36
C PHE A 117 -1.64 -9.98 14.85
N ILE A 118 -2.46 -9.91 13.80
CA ILE A 118 -2.91 -11.09 13.06
C ILE A 118 -1.81 -11.45 12.06
N PHE A 119 -1.13 -12.57 12.28
CA PHE A 119 -0.14 -13.15 11.39
C PHE A 119 -0.48 -14.61 11.12
N ASP A 120 0.04 -15.16 10.00
CA ASP A 120 -0.23 -16.55 9.66
C ASP A 120 0.73 -17.49 10.39
N HIS A 121 2.00 -17.08 10.54
CA HIS A 121 3.04 -17.86 11.21
C HIS A 121 3.88 -17.00 12.16
N GLU A 122 4.09 -17.50 13.37
CA GLU A 122 5.13 -17.00 14.26
C GLU A 122 6.43 -17.80 14.02
N ILE A 123 7.55 -17.09 13.89
CA ILE A 123 8.89 -17.67 13.80
C ILE A 123 9.79 -17.09 14.89
N HIS A 124 10.72 -17.89 15.39
CA HIS A 124 11.63 -17.49 16.47
C HIS A 124 13.03 -17.15 15.94
N SER A 125 13.32 -17.51 14.71
CA SER A 125 14.56 -17.15 14.00
C SER A 125 14.32 -17.09 12.50
N PHE A 126 15.20 -16.39 11.78
CA PHE A 126 15.18 -16.40 10.32
C PHE A 126 15.47 -17.78 9.69
N ASP A 127 16.01 -18.73 10.45
CA ASP A 127 16.27 -20.09 9.96
C ASP A 127 14.99 -20.90 9.82
N GLU A 128 13.90 -20.46 10.48
CA GLU A 128 12.56 -21.03 10.34
C GLU A 128 11.81 -20.46 9.13
N PHE A 129 12.30 -19.37 8.51
CA PHE A 129 11.73 -18.81 7.28
C PHE A 129 12.28 -19.58 6.07
N PRO A 130 11.42 -20.32 5.31
CA PRO A 130 11.93 -21.34 4.37
C PRO A 130 12.29 -20.79 2.98
N TYR A 131 12.22 -19.47 2.76
CA TYR A 131 12.40 -18.88 1.44
C TYR A 131 13.65 -18.01 1.36
N PRO A 132 14.29 -17.88 0.19
CA PRO A 132 15.52 -17.10 0.02
C PRO A 132 15.26 -15.59 -0.09
N TYR A 133 13.99 -15.16 -0.27
CA TYR A 133 13.58 -13.77 -0.40
C TYR A 133 12.18 -13.54 0.17
N VAL A 134 11.85 -12.27 0.40
CA VAL A 134 10.52 -11.78 0.75
C VAL A 134 10.02 -10.79 -0.31
N GLN A 135 8.70 -10.60 -0.41
CA GLN A 135 8.12 -9.59 -1.31
C GLN A 135 8.14 -8.19 -0.68
N ALA A 136 7.94 -8.14 0.63
CA ALA A 136 8.05 -6.95 1.47
C ALA A 136 8.27 -7.36 2.92
N PHE A 137 8.65 -6.41 3.76
CA PHE A 137 8.69 -6.60 5.21
C PHE A 137 8.42 -5.29 5.92
N SER A 138 7.96 -5.35 7.17
CA SER A 138 7.61 -4.17 7.94
C SER A 138 8.14 -4.28 9.37
N PHE A 139 8.62 -3.15 9.92
CA PHE A 139 8.92 -3.04 11.35
C PHE A 139 7.77 -2.38 12.07
N HIS A 140 7.52 -2.80 13.30
CA HIS A 140 6.40 -2.34 14.11
C HIS A 140 6.90 -1.79 15.45
N TYR A 141 6.53 -0.55 15.73
CA TYR A 141 6.78 0.15 16.98
C TYR A 141 5.47 0.30 17.75
N GLN A 142 5.53 0.74 19.01
CA GLN A 142 4.33 1.08 19.78
C GLN A 142 3.74 2.42 19.33
N GLU A 143 2.46 2.68 19.60
CA GLU A 143 1.78 3.91 19.24
C GLU A 143 2.46 5.18 19.77
N ASN A 144 3.12 5.09 20.91
CA ASN A 144 3.87 6.20 21.52
C ASN A 144 5.32 6.32 21.00
N GLU A 145 5.74 5.50 20.02
CA GLU A 145 7.10 5.45 19.47
C GLU A 145 7.18 5.93 18.01
N ILE A 146 6.23 6.75 17.56
CA ILE A 146 6.20 7.29 16.18
C ILE A 146 7.50 8.00 15.81
N ASP A 147 8.08 8.78 16.74
CA ASP A 147 9.35 9.48 16.53
C ASP A 147 10.52 8.49 16.32
N MET A 148 10.49 7.35 17.01
CA MET A 148 11.51 6.30 16.84
C MET A 148 11.37 5.64 15.46
N ALA A 149 10.15 5.38 14.99
CA ALA A 149 9.90 4.90 13.65
C ALA A 149 10.44 5.89 12.59
N GLN A 150 10.24 7.20 12.80
CA GLN A 150 10.78 8.22 11.90
C GLN A 150 12.31 8.23 11.86
N ILE A 151 12.96 8.22 13.02
CA ILE A 151 14.43 8.18 13.14
C ILE A 151 14.97 6.93 12.45
N MET A 152 14.35 5.77 12.68
CA MET A 152 14.80 4.50 12.12
C MET A 152 14.58 4.44 10.61
N THR A 153 13.47 4.99 10.10
CA THR A 153 13.25 5.12 8.65
C THR A 153 14.40 5.87 7.99
N GLN A 154 14.81 7.02 8.55
CA GLN A 154 15.94 7.78 8.00
C GLN A 154 17.26 7.00 8.11
N LYS A 155 17.49 6.28 9.20
CA LYS A 155 18.68 5.45 9.40
C LYS A 155 18.77 4.33 8.37
N ILE A 156 17.65 3.67 8.09
CA ILE A 156 17.54 2.63 7.06
C ILE A 156 17.83 3.22 5.67
N LEU A 157 17.18 4.33 5.33
CA LEU A 157 17.37 4.99 4.03
C LEU A 157 18.81 5.49 3.83
N ASN A 158 19.46 6.02 4.86
CA ASN A 158 20.85 6.46 4.79
C ASN A 158 21.83 5.32 4.50
N GLN A 159 21.56 4.11 5.00
CA GLN A 159 22.48 2.98 4.88
C GLN A 159 22.10 2.04 3.72
N TYR A 160 20.83 1.85 3.44
CA TYR A 160 20.32 0.87 2.48
C TYR A 160 19.43 1.49 1.38
N GLY A 161 19.31 2.81 1.30
CA GLY A 161 18.42 3.50 0.36
C GLY A 161 18.74 3.29 -1.12
N GLU A 162 19.91 2.75 -1.45
CA GLU A 162 20.25 2.30 -2.81
C GLU A 162 19.64 0.92 -3.15
N GLN A 163 19.17 0.17 -2.15
CA GLN A 163 18.63 -1.19 -2.31
C GLN A 163 17.16 -1.28 -1.90
N ILE A 164 16.69 -0.42 -0.99
CA ILE A 164 15.38 -0.47 -0.34
C ILE A 164 14.70 0.90 -0.40
N GLU A 165 13.39 0.88 -0.58
CA GLU A 165 12.49 1.98 -0.20
C GLU A 165 11.95 1.70 1.20
N ALA A 166 11.82 2.74 2.03
CA ALA A 166 11.22 2.66 3.35
C ALA A 166 10.18 3.76 3.51
N TYR A 167 8.97 3.37 3.87
CA TYR A 167 7.81 4.25 4.02
C TYR A 167 7.33 4.20 5.45
N GLN A 168 7.39 5.32 6.16
CA GLN A 168 6.77 5.42 7.47
C GLN A 168 5.25 5.55 7.34
N ASN A 169 4.54 4.72 8.07
CA ASN A 169 3.09 4.77 8.26
C ASN A 169 2.79 4.77 9.76
N ASN A 170 2.65 5.96 10.36
CA ASN A 170 2.56 6.16 11.80
C ASN A 170 3.74 5.47 12.55
N GLN A 171 3.45 4.48 13.42
CA GLN A 171 4.43 3.69 14.16
C GLN A 171 5.03 2.52 13.35
N HIS A 172 4.62 2.32 12.11
CA HIS A 172 5.11 1.25 11.25
C HIS A 172 6.08 1.77 10.19
N ILE A 173 7.01 0.92 9.77
CA ILE A 173 7.92 1.18 8.65
C ILE A 173 7.74 0.05 7.66
N ASP A 174 7.15 0.36 6.50
CA ASP A 174 6.99 -0.57 5.40
C ASP A 174 8.19 -0.50 4.47
N LEU A 175 8.79 -1.65 4.16
CA LEU A 175 9.98 -1.74 3.32
C LEU A 175 9.67 -2.55 2.06
N ALA A 176 10.05 -1.98 0.94
CA ALA A 176 9.94 -2.57 -0.40
C ALA A 176 11.28 -2.51 -1.12
N MET A 177 11.45 -3.27 -2.19
CA MET A 177 12.64 -3.22 -3.04
C MET A 177 12.82 -1.82 -3.64
N LYS A 178 14.04 -1.40 -3.86
CA LYS A 178 14.36 -0.12 -4.52
C LYS A 178 13.59 0.04 -5.83
N GLY A 179 12.98 1.21 -5.99
CA GLY A 179 12.13 1.55 -7.13
C GLY A 179 10.66 1.13 -6.97
N CYS A 180 10.31 0.32 -5.96
CA CYS A 180 8.92 0.00 -5.65
C CYS A 180 8.28 1.17 -4.90
N SER A 181 7.17 1.66 -5.41
CA SER A 181 6.30 2.66 -4.76
C SER A 181 4.89 2.56 -5.31
N LYS A 182 3.92 3.14 -4.62
CA LYS A 182 2.55 3.29 -5.16
C LYS A 182 2.57 3.99 -6.53
N GLY A 183 3.42 5.02 -6.70
CA GLY A 183 3.55 5.75 -7.97
C GLY A 183 4.19 4.92 -9.09
N HIS A 184 5.20 4.10 -8.80
CA HIS A 184 5.75 3.15 -9.77
C HIS A 184 4.70 2.12 -10.20
N GLY A 185 3.94 1.60 -9.24
CA GLY A 185 2.82 0.69 -9.51
C GLY A 185 1.79 1.28 -10.45
N ILE A 186 1.45 2.56 -10.31
CA ILE A 186 0.55 3.27 -11.24
C ILE A 186 1.09 3.28 -12.67
N LYS A 187 2.38 3.52 -12.87
CA LYS A 187 2.99 3.50 -14.22
C LYS A 187 2.91 2.11 -14.85
N ILE A 188 3.17 1.06 -14.07
CA ILE A 188 3.04 -0.33 -14.54
C ILE A 188 1.59 -0.65 -14.94
N ILE A 189 0.62 -0.24 -14.13
CA ILE A 189 -0.81 -0.44 -14.42
C ILE A 189 -1.26 0.39 -15.62
N GLN A 190 -0.74 1.61 -15.79
CA GLN A 190 -0.95 2.44 -16.98
C GLN A 190 -0.52 1.70 -18.26
N ASP A 191 0.70 1.15 -18.23
CA ASP A 191 1.26 0.41 -19.37
C ASP A 191 0.50 -0.89 -19.63
N TYR A 192 0.12 -1.61 -18.56
CA TYR A 192 -0.64 -2.86 -18.66
C TYR A 192 -2.00 -2.67 -19.34
N PHE A 193 -2.74 -1.62 -18.97
CA PHE A 193 -4.04 -1.30 -19.61
C PHE A 193 -3.93 -0.40 -20.84
N GLN A 194 -2.72 0.03 -21.21
CA GLN A 194 -2.44 0.93 -22.35
C GLN A 194 -3.26 2.24 -22.29
N LEU A 195 -3.33 2.84 -21.10
CA LEU A 195 -4.11 4.07 -20.86
C LEU A 195 -3.28 5.33 -21.04
N SER A 196 -3.93 6.38 -21.56
CA SER A 196 -3.38 7.73 -21.49
C SER A 196 -3.33 8.20 -20.03
N ILE A 197 -2.31 8.98 -19.68
CA ILE A 197 -2.21 9.62 -18.36
C ILE A 197 -3.43 10.50 -18.06
N ASP A 198 -4.10 11.04 -19.08
CA ASP A 198 -5.32 11.84 -18.92
C ASP A 198 -6.53 11.04 -18.41
N ASN A 199 -6.46 9.71 -18.49
CA ASN A 199 -7.53 8.80 -18.05
C ASN A 199 -7.20 8.11 -16.73
N ILE A 200 -6.13 8.54 -16.03
CA ILE A 200 -5.70 7.97 -14.76
C ILE A 200 -5.96 8.94 -13.63
N TYR A 201 -6.67 8.44 -12.64
CA TYR A 201 -7.08 9.15 -11.43
C TYR A 201 -6.58 8.41 -10.21
N GLY A 202 -6.23 9.14 -9.15
CA GLY A 202 -5.80 8.53 -7.89
C GLY A 202 -6.32 9.30 -6.70
N ILE A 203 -6.60 8.60 -5.62
CA ILE A 203 -7.03 9.18 -4.36
C ILE A 203 -6.31 8.51 -3.19
N GLY A 204 -5.81 9.32 -2.26
CA GLY A 204 -5.12 8.88 -1.04
C GLY A 204 -5.18 9.96 0.04
N ASP A 205 -4.84 9.61 1.28
CA ASP A 205 -5.03 10.49 2.44
C ASP A 205 -3.74 10.79 3.22
N ASN A 206 -2.64 10.06 2.99
CA ASN A 206 -1.47 10.12 3.87
C ASN A 206 -0.14 10.24 3.09
N TYR A 207 0.96 10.37 3.81
CA TYR A 207 2.31 10.58 3.27
C TYR A 207 2.80 9.44 2.38
N ASN A 208 2.41 8.20 2.65
CA ASN A 208 2.72 7.04 1.82
C ASN A 208 2.01 7.06 0.45
N ASP A 209 1.05 7.99 0.24
CA ASP A 209 0.37 8.21 -1.03
C ASP A 209 1.05 9.24 -1.92
N LEU A 210 1.96 10.07 -1.37
CA LEU A 210 2.64 11.12 -2.14
C LEU A 210 3.24 10.60 -3.45
N PRO A 211 3.94 9.45 -3.49
CA PRO A 211 4.47 8.92 -4.75
C PRO A 211 3.39 8.63 -5.80
N MET A 212 2.17 8.26 -5.38
CA MET A 212 1.03 8.06 -6.28
C MET A 212 0.45 9.40 -6.74
N LEU A 213 0.20 10.32 -5.80
CA LEU A 213 -0.41 11.62 -6.09
C LEU A 213 0.46 12.47 -7.02
N ASP A 214 1.79 12.36 -6.90
CA ASP A 214 2.75 13.13 -7.71
C ASP A 214 2.83 12.65 -9.18
N VAL A 215 2.61 11.36 -9.45
CA VAL A 215 2.70 10.81 -10.81
C VAL A 215 1.37 10.87 -11.56
N ILE A 216 0.26 11.05 -10.87
CA ILE A 216 -1.09 11.10 -11.45
C ILE A 216 -1.48 12.53 -11.76
N LYS A 217 -1.88 12.80 -13.02
CA LYS A 217 -2.33 14.12 -13.45
C LYS A 217 -3.60 14.59 -12.73
N HIS A 218 -4.51 13.66 -12.41
CA HIS A 218 -5.79 13.93 -11.77
C HIS A 218 -5.84 13.29 -10.38
N SER A 219 -5.04 13.83 -9.45
CA SER A 219 -4.93 13.32 -8.09
C SER A 219 -5.91 14.00 -7.14
N TYR A 220 -6.45 13.21 -6.21
CA TYR A 220 -7.42 13.61 -5.20
C TYR A 220 -6.92 13.27 -3.80
N THR A 221 -7.34 14.07 -2.84
CA THR A 221 -7.18 13.77 -1.41
C THR A 221 -8.40 14.27 -0.65
N PHE A 222 -8.42 14.05 0.65
CA PHE A 222 -9.54 14.40 1.52
C PHE A 222 -9.27 15.68 2.32
N ASP A 223 -10.34 16.31 2.80
CA ASP A 223 -10.28 17.50 3.63
C ASP A 223 -9.61 17.26 5.00
N TYR A 224 -9.67 16.03 5.52
CA TYR A 224 -8.98 15.59 6.75
C TYR A 224 -7.52 15.23 6.56
N ALA A 225 -7.04 15.07 5.32
CA ALA A 225 -5.65 14.73 5.03
C ALA A 225 -4.66 15.81 5.55
N PRO A 226 -3.42 15.44 5.88
CA PRO A 226 -2.39 16.40 6.26
C PRO A 226 -2.22 17.51 5.21
N LYS A 227 -1.88 18.72 5.66
CA LYS A 227 -1.70 19.89 4.77
C LYS A 227 -0.73 19.61 3.63
N GLU A 228 0.33 18.89 3.91
CA GLU A 228 1.35 18.55 2.91
C GLU A 228 0.75 17.65 1.81
N VAL A 229 0.00 16.61 2.18
CA VAL A 229 -0.69 15.74 1.23
C VAL A 229 -1.68 16.52 0.37
N LYS A 230 -2.43 17.46 0.99
CA LYS A 230 -3.33 18.37 0.25
C LYS A 230 -2.60 19.27 -0.76
N ASN A 231 -1.35 19.64 -0.50
CA ASN A 231 -0.56 20.45 -1.43
C ASN A 231 -0.08 19.66 -2.66
N HIS A 232 0.03 18.34 -2.58
CA HIS A 232 0.41 17.45 -3.68
C HIS A 232 -0.79 17.00 -4.53
N ALA A 233 -2.00 16.98 -3.97
CA ALA A 233 -3.19 16.62 -4.71
C ALA A 233 -3.75 17.79 -5.54
N GLN A 234 -4.31 17.49 -6.71
CA GLN A 234 -4.96 18.47 -7.58
C GLN A 234 -6.31 18.93 -7.02
N LYS A 235 -7.02 18.05 -6.32
CA LYS A 235 -8.34 18.33 -5.75
C LYS A 235 -8.50 17.73 -4.36
N VAL A 236 -9.30 18.42 -3.54
CA VAL A 236 -9.72 17.98 -2.22
C VAL A 236 -11.21 17.64 -2.27
N VAL A 237 -11.58 16.47 -1.76
CA VAL A 237 -12.96 15.97 -1.73
C VAL A 237 -13.37 15.53 -0.33
N LEU A 238 -14.68 15.35 -0.11
CA LEU A 238 -15.23 14.89 1.17
C LEU A 238 -15.43 13.37 1.24
N SER A 239 -15.42 12.68 0.07
CA SER A 239 -15.61 11.22 -0.01
C SER A 239 -15.09 10.68 -1.34
N LEU A 240 -14.89 9.36 -1.39
CA LEU A 240 -14.56 8.66 -2.64
C LEU A 240 -15.70 8.78 -3.66
N ALA A 241 -16.95 8.72 -3.20
CA ALA A 241 -18.11 8.93 -4.07
C ALA A 241 -18.08 10.30 -4.75
N GLN A 242 -17.66 11.36 -4.05
CA GLN A 242 -17.48 12.68 -4.67
C GLN A 242 -16.37 12.69 -5.71
N CYS A 243 -15.25 12.01 -5.44
CA CYS A 243 -14.16 11.85 -6.42
C CYS A 243 -14.68 11.17 -7.69
N ILE A 244 -15.40 10.07 -7.57
CA ILE A 244 -16.00 9.35 -8.71
C ILE A 244 -16.98 10.24 -9.49
N PHE A 245 -17.85 10.96 -8.79
CA PHE A 245 -18.76 11.90 -9.43
C PHE A 245 -18.04 13.00 -10.22
N ASP A 246 -16.90 13.48 -9.72
CA ASP A 246 -16.09 14.49 -10.42
C ASP A 246 -15.39 13.93 -11.66
N ILE A 247 -15.00 12.65 -11.64
CA ILE A 247 -14.39 11.96 -12.80
C ILE A 247 -15.40 11.76 -13.94
N GLU A 248 -16.66 11.61 -13.61
CA GLU A 248 -17.73 11.31 -14.54
C GLU A 248 -18.40 12.56 -15.18
N LYS A 249 -17.98 13.76 -14.79
CA LYS A 249 -18.43 15.04 -15.42
C LYS A 249 -17.73 15.31 -16.74
#